data_950015a882a92cf980e5f921dfa96a89
#
_entry.id   950015a882a92cf980e5f921dfa96a89
#
_cell.length_a   1.000
_cell.length_b   1.000
_cell.length_c   1.000
_cell.angle_alpha   90.00
_cell.angle_beta   90.00
_cell.angle_gamma   90.00
#
_symmetry.space_group_name_H-M   'P 1'
#
loop_
_entity.id
_entity.type
_entity.pdbx_description
1 polymer ?
#
loop_
_entity_poly.entity_id
_entity_poly.type
_entity_poly.pdbx_seq_one_letter_code
_entity_poly.pdbx_strand_id
1 'polypeptide(L)'
;TIGGVNHKLPSPFMVMATQNPIEEEGTYVLPEAQMDRFLLKEVITYPTPVEELEVLSRIDSGQMTSQASVAPITLDDVRTLQEARRRVFVHETLKAYIVDIVNTTRGAGPNPLPGWNNYVRVGASPRGGIALMQIAQAIALMAGRNHVMPDDIKEMRYGILRHRIIRTFDALADNVSIEGLIDAVFNAVPVP
;
A
#
# COMPACT_ATOMS: atom_id res chain seq x y z
N THR A 1 9.93 -20.23 11.17
CA THR A 1 10.13 -21.42 12.02
C THR A 1 9.06 -22.44 11.65
N ILE A 2 9.44 -23.66 11.35
CA ILE A 2 8.53 -24.77 11.04
C ILE A 2 8.91 -25.91 12.00
N GLY A 3 7.93 -26.43 12.77
CA GLY A 3 8.20 -27.51 13.74
C GLY A 3 9.28 -27.19 14.77
N GLY A 4 9.43 -25.93 15.20
CA GLY A 4 10.45 -25.47 16.13
C GLY A 4 11.83 -25.22 15.51
N VAL A 5 12.03 -25.51 14.23
CA VAL A 5 13.30 -25.31 13.51
C VAL A 5 13.27 -24.00 12.73
N ASN A 6 14.34 -23.20 12.84
CA ASN A 6 14.48 -21.97 12.04
C ASN A 6 15.06 -22.28 10.65
N HIS A 7 14.29 -21.98 9.62
CA HIS A 7 14.70 -22.07 8.23
C HIS A 7 15.07 -20.66 7.73
N LYS A 8 16.29 -20.49 7.26
CA LYS A 8 16.74 -19.23 6.65
C LYS A 8 16.13 -19.12 5.25
N LEU A 9 15.37 -18.06 5.04
CA LEU A 9 14.82 -17.74 3.73
C LEU A 9 15.88 -17.09 2.83
N PRO A 10 15.82 -17.30 1.49
CA PRO A 10 16.69 -16.59 0.57
C PRO A 10 16.43 -15.09 0.62
N SER A 11 17.43 -14.29 0.22
CA SER A 11 17.28 -12.84 0.10
C SER A 11 17.55 -12.44 -1.36
N PRO A 12 16.68 -11.62 -1.97
CA PRO A 12 15.44 -11.04 -1.44
C PRO A 12 14.32 -12.08 -1.28
N PHE A 13 13.39 -11.78 -0.37
CA PHE A 13 12.20 -12.60 -0.11
C PHE A 13 10.97 -11.69 -0.11
N MET A 14 9.91 -12.13 -0.80
CA MET A 14 8.64 -11.42 -0.90
C MET A 14 7.49 -12.36 -0.59
N VAL A 15 6.49 -11.86 0.15
CA VAL A 15 5.22 -12.53 0.38
C VAL A 15 4.13 -11.81 -0.39
N MET A 16 3.40 -12.55 -1.19
CA MET A 16 2.19 -12.09 -1.85
C MET A 16 1.03 -12.98 -1.41
N ALA A 17 -0.10 -12.37 -1.07
CA ALA A 17 -1.32 -13.06 -0.69
C ALA A 17 -2.51 -12.44 -1.43
N THR A 18 -3.49 -13.27 -1.79
CA THR A 18 -4.75 -12.83 -2.38
C THR A 18 -5.88 -13.09 -1.40
N GLN A 19 -6.88 -12.21 -1.39
CA GLN A 19 -8.14 -12.38 -0.68
C GLN A 19 -9.27 -12.23 -1.68
N ASN A 20 -10.22 -13.17 -1.69
CA ASN A 20 -11.44 -13.04 -2.46
C ASN A 20 -12.59 -12.69 -1.50
N PRO A 21 -13.14 -11.46 -1.54
CA PRO A 21 -14.22 -11.06 -0.63
C PRO A 21 -15.55 -11.79 -0.90
N ILE A 22 -15.68 -12.46 -2.06
CA ILE A 22 -16.92 -13.20 -2.42
C ILE A 22 -16.93 -14.60 -1.79
N GLU A 23 -15.77 -15.17 -1.50
CA GLU A 23 -15.62 -16.51 -0.95
C GLU A 23 -15.40 -16.49 0.58
N GLU A 24 -16.01 -15.55 1.31
CA GLU A 24 -15.85 -15.44 2.76
C GLU A 24 -16.43 -16.63 3.55
N GLU A 25 -17.31 -17.43 2.97
CA GLU A 25 -17.78 -18.68 3.58
C GLU A 25 -16.69 -19.76 3.51
N GLY A 26 -15.87 -19.84 4.58
CA GLY A 26 -14.85 -20.89 4.76
C GLY A 26 -13.40 -20.43 4.65
N THR A 27 -13.12 -19.16 4.35
CA THR A 27 -11.75 -18.64 4.34
C THR A 27 -11.47 -17.85 5.63
N TYR A 28 -10.29 -18.11 6.24
CA TYR A 28 -9.82 -17.30 7.36
C TYR A 28 -9.41 -15.92 6.87
N VAL A 29 -10.18 -14.90 7.24
CA VAL A 29 -9.75 -13.51 7.07
C VAL A 29 -8.47 -13.30 7.88
N LEU A 30 -7.43 -12.79 7.24
CA LEU A 30 -6.18 -12.46 7.94
C LEU A 30 -6.45 -11.45 9.06
N PRO A 31 -6.02 -11.74 10.30
CA PRO A 31 -6.14 -10.79 11.40
C PRO A 31 -5.50 -9.43 11.06
N GLU A 32 -6.08 -8.35 11.56
CA GLU A 32 -5.63 -6.97 11.32
C GLU A 32 -4.12 -6.78 11.58
N ALA A 33 -3.61 -7.38 12.66
CA ALA A 33 -2.18 -7.34 13.01
C ALA A 33 -1.27 -8.06 12.00
N GLN A 34 -1.80 -9.02 11.25
CA GLN A 34 -1.07 -9.70 10.18
C GLN A 34 -1.14 -8.89 8.88
N MET A 35 -2.30 -8.31 8.58
CA MET A 35 -2.44 -7.42 7.42
C MET A 35 -1.53 -6.20 7.50
N ASP A 36 -1.35 -5.60 8.68
CA ASP A 36 -0.45 -4.45 8.89
C ASP A 36 1.02 -4.74 8.52
N ARG A 37 1.43 -6.02 8.43
CA ARG A 37 2.77 -6.42 8.02
C ARG A 37 3.00 -6.37 6.51
N PHE A 38 1.93 -6.41 5.70
CA PHE A 38 2.05 -6.25 4.25
C PHE A 38 2.35 -4.80 3.90
N LEU A 39 3.24 -4.61 2.95
CA LEU A 39 3.66 -3.27 2.53
C LEU A 39 2.51 -2.51 1.86
N LEU A 40 1.82 -3.17 0.94
CA LEU A 40 0.72 -2.66 0.13
C LEU A 40 -0.48 -3.62 0.15
N LYS A 41 -1.67 -3.06 -0.01
CA LYS A 41 -2.90 -3.77 -0.37
C LYS A 41 -3.53 -3.10 -1.58
N GLU A 42 -3.53 -3.80 -2.70
CA GLU A 42 -4.23 -3.36 -3.92
C GLU A 42 -5.60 -4.01 -4.03
N VAL A 43 -6.52 -3.28 -4.61
CA VAL A 43 -7.88 -3.75 -4.92
C VAL A 43 -7.96 -3.93 -6.43
N ILE A 44 -8.16 -5.17 -6.85
CA ILE A 44 -8.35 -5.50 -8.26
C ILE A 44 -9.85 -5.43 -8.54
N THR A 45 -10.22 -4.61 -9.50
CA THR A 45 -11.61 -4.47 -9.98
C THR A 45 -11.82 -5.27 -11.26
N TYR A 46 -13.07 -5.47 -11.64
CA TYR A 46 -13.38 -6.04 -12.95
C TYR A 46 -12.84 -5.13 -14.06
N PRO A 47 -12.41 -5.72 -15.18
CA PRO A 47 -12.01 -4.95 -16.35
C PRO A 47 -13.22 -4.17 -16.91
N THR A 48 -12.94 -3.12 -17.65
CA THR A 48 -13.97 -2.38 -18.39
C THR A 48 -14.51 -3.22 -19.56
N PRO A 49 -15.71 -2.95 -20.08
CA PRO A 49 -16.24 -3.68 -21.25
C PRO A 49 -15.30 -3.68 -22.46
N VAL A 50 -14.51 -2.63 -22.65
CA VAL A 50 -13.51 -2.55 -23.73
C VAL A 50 -12.35 -3.51 -23.48
N GLU A 51 -11.86 -3.57 -22.25
CA GLU A 51 -10.78 -4.51 -21.88
C GLU A 51 -11.27 -5.95 -21.93
N GLU A 52 -12.51 -6.23 -21.52
CA GLU A 52 -13.12 -7.56 -21.65
C GLU A 52 -13.18 -8.01 -23.10
N LEU A 53 -13.60 -7.12 -24.01
CA LEU A 53 -13.63 -7.39 -25.46
C LEU A 53 -12.22 -7.68 -25.98
N GLU A 54 -11.21 -6.96 -25.54
CA GLU A 54 -9.81 -7.20 -25.89
C GLU A 54 -9.34 -8.57 -25.41
N VAL A 55 -9.68 -8.95 -24.17
CA VAL A 55 -9.36 -10.29 -23.62
C VAL A 55 -9.96 -11.39 -24.50
N LEU A 56 -11.23 -11.28 -24.85
CA LEU A 56 -11.89 -12.25 -25.73
C LEU A 56 -11.22 -12.33 -27.11
N SER A 57 -10.89 -11.18 -27.70
CA SER A 57 -10.19 -11.09 -28.98
C SER A 57 -8.80 -11.74 -28.96
N ARG A 58 -8.06 -11.56 -27.86
CA ARG A 58 -6.74 -12.20 -27.66
C ARG A 58 -6.85 -13.71 -27.50
N ILE A 59 -7.89 -14.20 -26.84
CA ILE A 59 -8.15 -15.64 -26.70
C ILE A 59 -8.49 -16.23 -28.06
N ASP A 60 -9.40 -15.61 -28.82
CA ASP A 60 -9.84 -16.07 -30.12
C ASP A 60 -8.68 -16.12 -31.14
N SER A 61 -7.81 -15.13 -31.12
CA SER A 61 -6.60 -15.06 -31.97
C SER A 61 -5.44 -15.95 -31.51
N GLY A 62 -5.56 -16.67 -30.38
CA GLY A 62 -4.48 -17.48 -29.80
C GLY A 62 -3.31 -16.69 -29.23
N GLN A 63 -3.47 -15.38 -29.06
CA GLN A 63 -2.38 -14.47 -28.59
C GLN A 63 -2.21 -14.44 -27.06
N MET A 64 -3.06 -15.13 -26.29
CA MET A 64 -2.93 -15.21 -24.82
C MET A 64 -1.60 -15.84 -24.36
N THR A 65 -0.92 -16.59 -25.22
CA THR A 65 0.35 -17.24 -24.94
C THR A 65 1.56 -16.45 -25.45
N SER A 66 1.38 -15.28 -26.05
CA SER A 66 2.51 -14.46 -26.45
C SER A 66 3.20 -13.93 -25.18
N GLN A 67 4.24 -14.64 -24.76
CA GLN A 67 5.15 -14.14 -23.72
C GLN A 67 5.66 -12.77 -24.18
N ALA A 68 5.30 -11.73 -23.48
CA ALA A 68 6.00 -10.47 -23.64
C ALA A 68 7.50 -10.77 -23.47
N SER A 69 8.29 -10.48 -24.50
CA SER A 69 9.74 -10.64 -24.48
C SER A 69 10.33 -9.56 -23.55
N VAL A 70 10.06 -9.69 -22.26
CA VAL A 70 10.70 -8.85 -21.23
C VAL A 70 11.95 -9.60 -20.80
N ALA A 71 13.08 -8.93 -20.83
CA ALA A 71 14.33 -9.49 -20.32
C ALA A 71 14.12 -9.90 -18.85
N PRO A 72 14.51 -11.11 -18.45
CA PRO A 72 14.32 -11.57 -17.07
C PRO A 72 15.15 -10.70 -16.12
N ILE A 73 14.52 -10.23 -15.06
CA ILE A 73 15.18 -9.52 -13.96
C ILE A 73 15.86 -10.57 -13.07
N THR A 74 17.13 -10.38 -12.76
CA THR A 74 17.88 -11.25 -11.85
C THR A 74 17.67 -10.86 -10.39
N LEU A 75 18.00 -11.78 -9.46
CA LEU A 75 17.99 -11.46 -8.04
C LEU A 75 19.01 -10.36 -7.66
N ASP A 76 20.11 -10.27 -8.43
CA ASP A 76 21.12 -9.23 -8.19
C ASP A 76 20.63 -7.86 -8.67
N ASP A 77 19.84 -7.80 -9.74
CA ASP A 77 19.17 -6.56 -10.14
C ASP A 77 18.21 -6.08 -9.06
N VAL A 78 17.44 -6.99 -8.46
CA VAL A 78 16.53 -6.64 -7.34
C VAL A 78 17.32 -6.11 -6.13
N ARG A 79 18.43 -6.73 -5.78
CA ARG A 79 19.31 -6.25 -4.70
C ARG A 79 19.86 -4.86 -5.00
N THR A 80 20.32 -4.65 -6.23
CA THR A 80 20.84 -3.36 -6.69
C THR A 80 19.77 -2.26 -6.59
N LEU A 81 18.53 -2.56 -7.02
CA LEU A 81 17.40 -1.63 -6.89
C LEU A 81 17.04 -1.34 -5.42
N GLN A 82 17.06 -2.35 -4.56
CA GLN A 82 16.82 -2.16 -3.13
C GLN A 82 17.87 -1.27 -2.47
N GLU A 83 19.15 -1.40 -2.86
CA GLU A 83 20.23 -0.53 -2.39
C GLU A 83 20.10 0.89 -2.95
N ALA A 84 19.81 1.03 -4.25
CA ALA A 84 19.58 2.32 -4.88
C ALA A 84 18.44 3.08 -4.19
N ARG A 85 17.31 2.40 -3.91
CA ARG A 85 16.18 3.00 -3.17
C ARG A 85 16.62 3.55 -1.80
N ARG A 86 17.46 2.82 -1.05
CA ARG A 86 17.93 3.26 0.28
C ARG A 86 18.76 4.54 0.23
N ARG A 87 19.37 4.85 -0.93
CA ARG A 87 20.19 6.05 -1.15
C ARG A 87 19.34 7.26 -1.53
N VAL A 88 18.05 7.07 -1.88
CA VAL A 88 17.15 8.18 -2.16
C VAL A 88 16.93 9.00 -0.89
N PHE A 89 17.27 10.28 -0.97
CA PHE A 89 17.23 11.18 0.18
C PHE A 89 15.78 11.54 0.56
N VAL A 90 15.49 11.55 1.84
CA VAL A 90 14.21 12.01 2.42
C VAL A 90 14.52 13.15 3.38
N HIS A 91 14.07 14.35 3.07
CA HIS A 91 14.26 15.52 3.93
C HIS A 91 13.55 15.34 5.28
N GLU A 92 14.09 15.93 6.35
CA GLU A 92 13.51 15.79 7.69
C GLU A 92 12.08 16.33 7.79
N THR A 93 11.76 17.40 7.05
CA THR A 93 10.38 17.92 6.99
C THR A 93 9.39 16.93 6.38
N LEU A 94 9.82 16.13 5.39
CA LEU A 94 8.99 15.06 4.82
C LEU A 94 8.82 13.88 5.79
N LYS A 95 9.83 13.57 6.59
CA LYS A 95 9.69 12.57 7.66
C LYS A 95 8.70 13.05 8.73
N ALA A 96 8.77 14.32 9.13
CA ALA A 96 7.80 14.92 10.03
C ALA A 96 6.39 14.89 9.45
N TYR A 97 6.23 15.24 8.17
CA TYR A 97 4.96 15.15 7.43
C TYR A 97 4.36 13.74 7.46
N ILE A 98 5.19 12.70 7.21
CA ILE A 98 4.74 11.30 7.32
C ILE A 98 4.29 10.96 8.75
N VAL A 99 5.01 11.42 9.75
CA VAL A 99 4.65 11.19 11.17
C VAL A 99 3.34 11.88 11.50
N ASP A 100 3.10 13.10 11.03
CA ASP A 100 1.87 13.83 11.22
C ASP A 100 0.68 13.15 10.53
N ILE A 101 0.85 12.66 9.30
CA ILE A 101 -0.15 11.84 8.61
C ILE A 101 -0.54 10.63 9.48
N VAL A 102 0.45 9.86 9.94
CA VAL A 102 0.19 8.64 10.74
C VAL A 102 -0.50 9.00 12.06
N ASN A 103 -0.08 10.06 12.75
CA ASN A 103 -0.70 10.51 13.99
C ASN A 103 -2.14 11.01 13.76
N THR A 104 -2.39 11.73 12.68
CA THR A 104 -3.73 12.18 12.31
C THR A 104 -4.68 11.00 12.07
N THR A 105 -4.18 9.89 11.48
CA THR A 105 -5.00 8.65 11.37
C THR A 105 -5.41 8.06 12.71
N ARG A 106 -4.73 8.38 13.80
CA ARG A 106 -5.01 7.93 15.18
C ARG A 106 -5.88 8.91 15.96
N GLY A 107 -6.32 10.01 15.32
CA GLY A 107 -6.99 11.10 15.99
C GLY A 107 -6.06 11.90 16.93
N ALA A 108 -4.75 11.84 16.70
CA ALA A 108 -3.71 12.49 17.49
C ALA A 108 -2.87 13.43 16.61
N GLY A 109 -2.03 14.24 17.26
CA GLY A 109 -1.13 15.16 16.56
C GLY A 109 -1.70 16.57 16.37
N PRO A 110 -0.97 17.43 15.62
CA PRO A 110 -1.30 18.84 15.50
C PRO A 110 -2.49 19.16 14.58
N ASN A 111 -2.95 18.19 13.79
CA ASN A 111 -3.98 18.37 12.78
C ASN A 111 -5.23 17.53 13.09
N PRO A 112 -6.02 17.88 14.13
CA PRO A 112 -7.16 17.09 14.53
C PRO A 112 -8.27 17.15 13.48
N LEU A 113 -8.90 16.02 13.21
CA LEU A 113 -10.10 15.92 12.37
C LEU A 113 -11.33 15.84 13.26
N PRO A 114 -12.24 16.84 13.22
CA PRO A 114 -13.48 16.81 14.01
C PRO A 114 -14.29 15.54 13.72
N GLY A 115 -14.77 14.87 14.76
CA GLY A 115 -15.57 13.64 14.62
C GLY A 115 -14.80 12.40 14.15
N TRP A 116 -13.47 12.46 14.02
CA TRP A 116 -12.64 11.34 13.54
C TRP A 116 -12.92 10.03 14.28
N ASN A 117 -13.00 10.08 15.59
CA ASN A 117 -13.23 8.89 16.44
C ASN A 117 -14.61 8.24 16.24
N ASN A 118 -15.57 8.96 15.63
CA ASN A 118 -16.86 8.37 15.27
C ASN A 118 -16.71 7.41 14.08
N TYR A 119 -15.71 7.62 13.21
CA TYR A 119 -15.53 6.86 11.97
C TYR A 119 -14.32 5.95 11.97
N VAL A 120 -13.31 6.23 12.80
CA VAL A 120 -12.08 5.43 12.86
C VAL A 120 -11.91 4.81 14.24
N ARG A 121 -11.91 3.49 14.29
CA ARG A 121 -11.67 2.71 15.50
C ARG A 121 -10.18 2.55 15.78
N VAL A 122 -9.37 2.30 14.72
CA VAL A 122 -7.92 2.11 14.82
C VAL A 122 -7.25 2.84 13.66
N GLY A 123 -6.28 3.68 13.97
CA GLY A 123 -5.42 4.33 12.98
C GLY A 123 -4.18 3.51 12.63
N ALA A 124 -3.41 3.98 11.67
CA ALA A 124 -2.23 3.29 11.17
C ALA A 124 -1.14 3.13 12.25
N SER A 125 -0.50 1.97 12.28
CA SER A 125 0.67 1.71 13.11
C SER A 125 1.92 2.44 12.58
N PRO A 126 3.05 2.46 13.32
CA PRO A 126 4.32 3.00 12.80
C PRO A 126 4.78 2.35 11.49
N ARG A 127 4.33 1.10 11.20
CA ARG A 127 4.58 0.45 9.90
C ARG A 127 3.97 1.21 8.72
N GLY A 128 2.84 1.90 8.92
CA GLY A 128 2.27 2.78 7.91
C GLY A 128 3.24 3.89 7.51
N GLY A 129 3.88 4.56 8.47
CA GLY A 129 4.88 5.58 8.20
C GLY A 129 6.13 5.05 7.51
N ILE A 130 6.62 3.87 7.95
CA ILE A 130 7.74 3.18 7.29
C ILE A 130 7.37 2.85 5.84
N ALA A 131 6.17 2.33 5.60
CA ALA A 131 5.69 2.00 4.26
C ALA A 131 5.59 3.25 3.37
N LEU A 132 5.00 4.36 3.86
CA LEU A 132 4.92 5.63 3.14
C LEU A 132 6.32 6.10 2.71
N MET A 133 7.28 6.11 3.62
CA MET A 133 8.66 6.52 3.31
C MET A 133 9.31 5.61 2.26
N GLN A 134 9.18 4.28 2.43
CA GLN A 134 9.84 3.32 1.54
C GLN A 134 9.25 3.33 0.13
N ILE A 135 7.95 3.48 -0.01
CA ILE A 135 7.28 3.56 -1.30
C ILE A 135 7.58 4.91 -1.98
N ALA A 136 7.55 6.02 -1.24
CA ALA A 136 7.95 7.32 -1.78
C ALA A 136 9.40 7.31 -2.31
N GLN A 137 10.33 6.64 -1.63
CA GLN A 137 11.69 6.44 -2.13
C GLN A 137 11.72 5.61 -3.42
N ALA A 138 10.88 4.58 -3.54
CA ALA A 138 10.79 3.75 -4.73
C ALA A 138 10.22 4.55 -5.92
N ILE A 139 9.16 5.33 -5.69
CA ILE A 139 8.55 6.20 -6.71
C ILE A 139 9.57 7.23 -7.21
N ALA A 140 10.26 7.91 -6.30
CA ALA A 140 11.31 8.86 -6.67
C ALA A 140 12.44 8.22 -7.51
N LEU A 141 12.87 7.00 -7.12
CA LEU A 141 13.88 6.24 -7.88
C LEU A 141 13.37 5.87 -9.28
N MET A 142 12.13 5.40 -9.40
CA MET A 142 11.51 5.05 -10.69
C MET A 142 11.37 6.29 -11.60
N ALA A 143 11.18 7.46 -11.01
CA ALA A 143 11.16 8.74 -11.71
C ALA A 143 12.59 9.30 -11.98
N GLY A 144 13.65 8.54 -11.72
CA GLY A 144 15.04 8.94 -11.93
C GLY A 144 15.56 10.01 -10.97
N ARG A 145 14.89 10.22 -9.83
CA ARG A 145 15.24 11.22 -8.82
C ARG A 145 16.02 10.60 -7.66
N ASN A 146 16.92 11.36 -7.07
CA ASN A 146 17.69 10.97 -5.88
C ASN A 146 17.11 11.51 -4.57
N HIS A 147 15.93 12.13 -4.61
CA HIS A 147 15.23 12.68 -3.45
C HIS A 147 13.72 12.49 -3.59
N VAL A 148 13.04 12.39 -2.45
CA VAL A 148 11.58 12.27 -2.35
C VAL A 148 10.94 13.65 -2.43
N MET A 149 9.79 13.73 -3.11
CA MET A 149 8.90 14.89 -3.15
C MET A 149 7.61 14.60 -2.37
N PRO A 150 6.86 15.62 -1.90
CA PRO A 150 5.60 15.40 -1.20
C PRO A 150 4.58 14.54 -1.97
N ASP A 151 4.52 14.70 -3.29
CA ASP A 151 3.59 13.95 -4.13
C ASP A 151 3.90 12.45 -4.20
N ASP A 152 5.17 12.06 -4.06
CA ASP A 152 5.56 10.64 -3.95
C ASP A 152 4.94 9.96 -2.73
N ILE A 153 4.73 10.72 -1.64
CA ILE A 153 4.10 10.22 -0.42
C ILE A 153 2.59 10.03 -0.62
N LYS A 154 1.97 10.89 -1.45
CA LYS A 154 0.54 10.86 -1.73
C LYS A 154 0.13 9.79 -2.73
N GLU A 155 1.00 9.45 -3.66
CA GLU A 155 0.69 8.63 -4.84
C GLU A 155 0.08 7.27 -4.46
N MET A 156 0.71 6.56 -3.53
CA MET A 156 0.26 5.22 -3.12
C MET A 156 -0.46 5.20 -1.76
N ARG A 157 -1.00 6.33 -1.31
CA ARG A 157 -1.64 6.49 0.00
C ARG A 157 -2.73 5.45 0.29
N TYR A 158 -3.55 5.14 -0.70
CA TYR A 158 -4.63 4.15 -0.54
C TYR A 158 -4.07 2.73 -0.39
N GLY A 159 -3.16 2.31 -1.26
CA GLY A 159 -2.53 0.99 -1.17
C GLY A 159 -1.80 0.78 0.14
N ILE A 160 -1.25 1.85 0.74
CA ILE A 160 -0.51 1.79 2.00
C ILE A 160 -1.44 1.82 3.22
N LEU A 161 -2.48 2.66 3.23
CA LEU A 161 -3.24 2.96 4.45
C LEU A 161 -4.57 2.23 4.55
N ARG A 162 -5.20 1.80 3.43
CA ARG A 162 -6.55 1.20 3.44
C ARG A 162 -6.67 -0.04 4.33
N HIS A 163 -5.62 -0.83 4.49
CA HIS A 163 -5.60 -2.03 5.33
C HIS A 163 -5.06 -1.78 6.75
N ARG A 164 -4.74 -0.53 7.07
CA ARG A 164 -4.18 -0.09 8.36
C ARG A 164 -5.14 0.79 9.16
N ILE A 165 -6.14 1.35 8.51
CA ILE A 165 -7.18 2.16 9.14
C ILE A 165 -8.44 1.33 9.24
N ILE A 166 -8.95 1.16 10.46
CA ILE A 166 -10.11 0.32 10.74
C ILE A 166 -11.28 1.24 11.06
N ARG A 167 -12.33 1.14 10.26
CA ARG A 167 -13.57 1.91 10.44
C ARG A 167 -14.38 1.39 11.62
N THR A 168 -15.21 2.26 12.18
CA THR A 168 -16.27 1.90 13.14
C THR A 168 -17.50 1.34 12.42
N PHE A 169 -18.45 0.81 13.19
CA PHE A 169 -19.76 0.42 12.65
C PHE A 169 -20.56 1.64 12.14
N ASP A 170 -20.42 2.79 12.80
CA ASP A 170 -21.09 4.03 12.36
C ASP A 170 -20.58 4.47 10.99
N ALA A 171 -19.26 4.38 10.74
CA ALA A 171 -18.69 4.67 9.44
C ALA A 171 -19.23 3.73 8.34
N LEU A 172 -19.51 2.48 8.67
CA LEU A 172 -20.11 1.53 7.73
C LEU A 172 -21.59 1.85 7.48
N ALA A 173 -22.34 2.20 8.53
CA ALA A 173 -23.74 2.58 8.43
C ALA A 173 -23.94 3.87 7.61
N ASP A 174 -23.05 4.86 7.80
CA ASP A 174 -23.06 6.13 7.08
C ASP A 174 -22.42 6.05 5.69
N ASN A 175 -22.00 4.84 5.24
CA ASN A 175 -21.31 4.62 3.97
C ASN A 175 -20.04 5.47 3.78
N VAL A 176 -19.32 5.79 4.84
CA VAL A 176 -18.06 6.54 4.76
C VAL A 176 -16.98 5.63 4.18
N SER A 177 -16.43 5.99 3.02
CA SER A 177 -15.38 5.21 2.35
C SER A 177 -14.04 5.33 3.08
N ILE A 178 -13.23 4.27 3.02
CA ILE A 178 -11.88 4.31 3.59
C ILE A 178 -10.98 5.29 2.83
N GLU A 179 -11.15 5.39 1.52
CA GLU A 179 -10.44 6.35 0.68
C GLU A 179 -10.78 7.79 1.05
N GLY A 180 -12.05 8.09 1.33
CA GLY A 180 -12.49 9.41 1.80
C GLY A 180 -11.88 9.79 3.14
N LEU A 181 -11.75 8.82 4.06
CA LEU A 181 -11.04 9.04 5.34
C LEU A 181 -9.55 9.30 5.13
N ILE A 182 -8.90 8.55 4.23
CA ILE A 182 -7.50 8.78 3.90
C ILE A 182 -7.30 10.18 3.28
N ASP A 183 -8.16 10.57 2.35
CA ASP A 183 -8.10 11.91 1.74
C ASP A 183 -8.31 13.02 2.77
N ALA A 184 -9.23 12.85 3.72
CA ALA A 184 -9.40 13.81 4.81
C ALA A 184 -8.12 14.00 5.64
N VAL A 185 -7.38 12.92 5.92
CA VAL A 185 -6.09 12.97 6.61
C VAL A 185 -5.07 13.77 5.80
N PHE A 186 -4.91 13.45 4.51
CA PHE A 186 -3.92 14.13 3.65
C PHE A 186 -4.26 15.60 3.40
N ASN A 187 -5.55 15.95 3.39
CA ASN A 187 -6.00 17.35 3.27
C ASN A 187 -5.81 18.16 4.56
N ALA A 188 -5.89 17.50 5.73
CA ALA A 188 -5.72 18.18 7.02
C ALA A 188 -4.25 18.44 7.36
N VAL A 189 -3.32 17.58 6.92
CA VAL A 189 -1.89 17.72 7.22
C VAL A 189 -1.22 18.62 6.18
N PRO A 190 -0.68 19.79 6.58
CA PRO A 190 -0.04 20.70 5.64
C PRO A 190 1.21 20.10 5.02
N VAL A 191 1.35 20.30 3.72
CA VAL A 191 2.53 19.88 2.96
C VAL A 191 3.69 20.83 3.29
N PRO A 192 4.89 20.34 3.63
CA PRO A 192 6.05 21.15 3.96
C PRO A 192 6.66 21.87 2.75
#